data_4cf2b07587e4a9a35a2b75192653ab9a
#
_entry.id   4cf2b07587e4a9a35a2b75192653ab9a
#
_cell.length_a   1.000
_cell.length_b   1.000
_cell.length_c   1.000
_cell.angle_alpha   90.00
_cell.angle_beta   90.00
_cell.angle_gamma   90.00
#
_symmetry.space_group_name_H-M   'P 1'
#
loop_
_entity.id
_entity.type
_entity.pdbx_description
1 polymer ?
#
loop_
_entity_poly.entity_id
_entity_poly.type
_entity_poly.pdbx_seq_one_letter_code
_entity_poly.pdbx_strand_id
1 'polypeptide(L)'
;MEYEIIDCIDAGTEYCPCNLAETGDCILCSELNSKTFCDCINWKGTCIYQEYIWNGNKAKNGRKHYLCNIVDKKKIDNKLIILTIKVPYDLSQSLVCPGSFVFLRNPSCEEYFNAPISIMDIDTLNNTITVAIEVVASKTKKIDELNKNQDILVKGPYWNGVLGVRHILNAKKGNSIIIARAIGLAPMIPIMKKLCANENNVTLILDKAEYNENFVEDYIKLYNVKVIECSTFDCGELTNDLKKILQNMVNEYDINLIHCSGADILIYKIMEYLGDDFNYSCCNNAKMCCGEGVCGACTARFKGHIVKRLCKLQVDPKYIFEGRRLI
;
A
#
# COMPACT_ATOMS: atom_id res chain seq x y z
N MET A 1 12.08 -16.21 21.39
CA MET A 1 12.01 -14.82 20.88
C MET A 1 11.83 -14.95 19.37
N GLU A 2 10.61 -14.75 18.89
CA GLU A 2 10.40 -14.59 17.44
C GLU A 2 11.05 -13.26 17.03
N TYR A 3 12.00 -13.33 16.14
CA TYR A 3 12.59 -12.13 15.57
C TYR A 3 11.60 -11.52 14.60
N GLU A 4 11.11 -10.34 14.90
CA GLU A 4 10.34 -9.51 13.96
C GLU A 4 11.18 -9.31 12.69
N ILE A 5 10.71 -9.82 11.55
CA ILE A 5 11.39 -9.62 10.28
C ILE A 5 11.06 -8.21 9.79
N ILE A 6 11.93 -7.27 10.12
CA ILE A 6 11.87 -5.90 9.62
C ILE A 6 12.56 -5.86 8.26
N ASP A 7 11.91 -5.27 7.26
CA ASP A 7 12.47 -5.05 5.93
C ASP A 7 12.25 -3.59 5.50
N CYS A 8 13.05 -3.13 4.54
CA CYS A 8 12.90 -1.83 3.91
C CYS A 8 12.51 -2.01 2.45
N ILE A 9 11.42 -1.38 2.05
CA ILE A 9 10.88 -1.54 0.68
C ILE A 9 11.84 -1.01 -0.40
N ASP A 10 12.69 -0.04 -0.08
CA ASP A 10 13.64 0.55 -1.01
C ASP A 10 15.01 -0.17 -1.01
N ALA A 11 15.25 -1.12 -0.10
CA ALA A 11 16.55 -1.79 0.00
C ALA A 11 16.89 -2.54 -1.28
N GLY A 12 18.09 -2.29 -1.81
CA GLY A 12 18.57 -2.88 -3.06
C GLY A 12 18.00 -2.23 -4.32
N THR A 13 17.19 -1.18 -4.21
CA THR A 13 16.68 -0.41 -5.36
C THR A 13 17.57 0.78 -5.70
N GLU A 14 17.27 1.47 -6.79
CA GLU A 14 17.94 2.72 -7.18
C GLU A 14 17.81 3.86 -6.16
N TYR A 15 16.85 3.77 -5.23
CA TYR A 15 16.59 4.75 -4.16
C TYR A 15 17.29 4.40 -2.84
N CYS A 16 18.11 3.33 -2.81
CA CYS A 16 18.90 2.93 -1.66
C CYS A 16 20.41 3.08 -1.98
N PRO A 17 21.17 3.76 -1.04
CA PRO A 17 20.80 4.36 0.26
C PRO A 17 20.00 5.65 0.14
N CYS A 18 19.06 5.84 1.06
CA CYS A 18 18.20 7.02 1.12
C CYS A 18 18.61 7.98 2.26
N ASN A 19 17.90 9.09 2.42
CA ASN A 19 18.20 10.10 3.46
C ASN A 19 18.26 9.54 4.90
N LEU A 20 17.62 8.40 5.19
CA LEU A 20 17.76 7.74 6.50
C LEU A 20 19.18 7.21 6.75
N ALA A 21 19.97 6.98 5.71
CA ALA A 21 21.39 6.60 5.85
C ALA A 21 22.24 7.79 6.34
N GLU A 22 21.93 9.00 5.89
CA GLU A 22 22.64 10.21 6.31
C GLU A 22 22.35 10.61 7.76
N THR A 23 21.15 10.29 8.24
CA THR A 23 20.69 10.66 9.60
C THR A 23 20.97 9.57 10.63
N GLY A 24 21.55 8.43 10.24
CA GLY A 24 21.77 7.29 11.15
C GLY A 24 20.50 6.52 11.51
N ASP A 25 19.43 6.66 10.71
CA ASP A 25 18.12 6.02 10.92
C ASP A 25 17.83 4.89 9.93
N CYS A 26 18.83 4.37 9.22
CA CYS A 26 18.63 3.30 8.24
C CYS A 26 17.91 2.11 8.88
N ILE A 27 16.92 1.57 8.19
CA ILE A 27 16.07 0.50 8.75
C ILE A 27 16.82 -0.84 8.80
N LEU A 28 17.66 -1.12 7.79
CA LEU A 28 18.31 -2.43 7.64
C LEU A 28 19.80 -2.42 7.97
N CYS A 29 20.54 -1.41 7.57
CA CYS A 29 21.98 -1.38 7.77
C CYS A 29 22.31 -0.90 9.18
N SER A 30 22.92 -1.75 10.00
CA SER A 30 23.32 -1.43 11.36
C SER A 30 24.40 -0.34 11.42
N GLU A 31 25.37 -0.34 10.51
CA GLU A 31 26.37 0.72 10.40
C GLU A 31 25.73 2.10 10.14
N LEU A 32 24.70 2.16 9.27
CA LEU A 32 23.95 3.37 8.98
C LEU A 32 22.75 3.58 9.93
N ASN A 33 22.65 2.77 10.98
CA ASN A 33 21.70 2.91 12.09
C ASN A 33 22.41 3.24 13.42
N SER A 34 23.57 3.85 13.34
CA SER A 34 24.36 4.28 14.52
C SER A 34 24.75 3.13 15.47
N LYS A 35 24.79 1.88 14.99
CA LYS A 35 25.33 0.73 15.73
C LYS A 35 26.85 0.60 15.50
N THR A 36 27.51 -0.09 16.40
CA THR A 36 28.96 -0.26 16.37
C THR A 36 29.43 -1.56 15.69
N PHE A 37 28.53 -2.30 15.07
CA PHE A 37 28.84 -3.57 14.40
C PHE A 37 27.94 -3.79 13.19
N CYS A 38 28.46 -4.52 12.19
CA CYS A 38 27.72 -4.89 11.00
C CYS A 38 26.83 -6.11 11.27
N ASP A 39 25.54 -5.97 10.97
CA ASP A 39 24.53 -7.01 11.12
C ASP A 39 23.65 -7.04 9.87
N CYS A 40 23.96 -7.94 8.95
CA CYS A 40 23.27 -8.07 7.66
C CYS A 40 22.19 -9.16 7.67
N ILE A 41 21.29 -9.15 8.64
CA ILE A 41 20.22 -10.14 8.78
C ILE A 41 19.35 -10.19 7.50
N ASN A 42 19.07 -9.05 6.89
CA ASN A 42 18.21 -8.92 5.71
C ASN A 42 19.00 -8.50 4.46
N TRP A 43 20.01 -9.29 4.08
CA TRP A 43 20.82 -9.06 2.88
C TRP A 43 19.96 -9.05 1.59
N LYS A 44 20.10 -8.01 0.78
CA LYS A 44 19.36 -7.80 -0.49
C LYS A 44 20.26 -7.94 -1.73
N GLY A 45 21.36 -8.66 -1.61
CA GLY A 45 22.33 -8.83 -2.71
C GLY A 45 23.34 -7.70 -2.83
N THR A 46 23.14 -6.57 -2.13
CA THR A 46 24.07 -5.43 -2.11
C THR A 46 24.34 -4.98 -0.69
N CYS A 47 25.56 -4.49 -0.41
CA CYS A 47 25.88 -3.87 0.86
C CYS A 47 25.47 -2.41 0.85
N ILE A 48 24.43 -2.06 1.62
CA ILE A 48 23.90 -0.68 1.69
C ILE A 48 24.97 0.32 2.17
N TYR A 49 25.82 -0.10 3.13
CA TYR A 49 26.94 0.70 3.61
C TYR A 49 27.97 0.97 2.51
N GLN A 50 28.34 -0.06 1.74
CA GLN A 50 29.27 0.09 0.63
C GLN A 50 28.73 1.01 -0.46
N GLU A 51 27.44 0.88 -0.81
CA GLU A 51 26.77 1.77 -1.75
C GLU A 51 26.77 3.22 -1.26
N TYR A 52 26.59 3.44 0.05
CA TYR A 52 26.63 4.75 0.67
C TYR A 52 28.03 5.40 0.56
N ILE A 53 29.08 4.64 0.87
CA ILE A 53 30.47 5.09 0.72
C ILE A 53 30.77 5.44 -0.75
N TRP A 54 30.42 4.57 -1.68
CA TRP A 54 30.64 4.81 -3.12
C TRP A 54 29.86 6.00 -3.65
N ASN A 55 28.72 6.32 -3.06
CA ASN A 55 27.96 7.54 -3.38
C ASN A 55 28.48 8.79 -2.65
N GLY A 56 29.69 8.76 -2.13
CA GLY A 56 30.32 9.90 -1.45
C GLY A 56 29.72 10.22 -0.09
N ASN A 57 29.26 9.23 0.66
CA ASN A 57 28.58 9.35 1.96
C ASN A 57 27.29 10.20 1.86
N LYS A 58 26.56 10.04 0.79
CA LYS A 58 25.30 10.75 0.54
C LYS A 58 24.20 9.79 0.12
N ALA A 59 22.96 10.19 0.38
CA ALA A 59 21.80 9.54 -0.18
C ALA A 59 21.77 9.63 -1.71
N LYS A 60 21.19 8.62 -2.36
CA LYS A 60 20.84 8.72 -3.77
C LYS A 60 19.69 9.69 -3.98
N ASN A 61 19.51 10.14 -5.22
CA ASN A 61 18.42 11.06 -5.57
C ASN A 61 17.05 10.45 -5.26
N GLY A 62 16.16 11.26 -4.72
CA GLY A 62 14.76 10.87 -4.50
C GLY A 62 13.96 10.74 -5.80
N ARG A 63 12.68 10.37 -5.66
CA ARG A 63 11.76 10.16 -6.78
C ARG A 63 11.51 11.44 -7.57
N LYS A 64 11.42 11.27 -8.89
CA LYS A 64 11.19 12.37 -9.82
C LYS A 64 9.70 12.75 -9.89
N HIS A 65 9.46 13.98 -10.31
CA HIS A 65 8.14 14.46 -10.75
C HIS A 65 8.04 14.33 -12.27
N TYR A 66 6.87 13.88 -12.72
CA TYR A 66 6.53 13.77 -14.13
C TYR A 66 5.28 14.60 -14.40
N LEU A 67 5.32 15.43 -15.44
CA LEU A 67 4.12 16.07 -15.96
C LEU A 67 3.43 15.07 -16.89
N CYS A 68 2.26 14.61 -16.52
CA CYS A 68 1.52 13.52 -17.15
C CYS A 68 0.15 14.00 -17.60
N ASN A 69 -0.44 13.34 -18.59
CA ASN A 69 -1.75 13.72 -19.13
C ASN A 69 -2.86 12.80 -18.62
N ILE A 70 -4.01 13.38 -18.24
CA ILE A 70 -5.22 12.66 -17.87
C ILE A 70 -5.90 12.18 -19.15
N VAL A 71 -5.84 10.86 -19.41
CA VAL A 71 -6.44 10.23 -20.60
C VAL A 71 -7.94 10.08 -20.44
N ASP A 72 -8.39 9.77 -19.23
CA ASP A 72 -9.82 9.63 -18.92
C ASP A 72 -10.12 10.01 -17.48
N LYS A 73 -11.35 10.47 -17.24
CA LYS A 73 -11.89 10.81 -15.92
C LYS A 73 -13.34 10.37 -15.83
N LYS A 74 -13.62 9.43 -14.92
CA LYS A 74 -14.99 8.99 -14.57
C LYS A 74 -15.31 9.49 -13.16
N LYS A 75 -16.50 10.10 -12.98
CA LYS A 75 -17.04 10.41 -11.65
C LYS A 75 -18.01 9.32 -11.24
N ILE A 76 -17.85 8.83 -10.02
CA ILE A 76 -18.76 7.91 -9.37
C ILE A 76 -19.36 8.65 -8.18
N ASP A 77 -20.62 8.94 -8.24
CA ASP A 77 -21.28 9.86 -7.31
C ASP A 77 -20.56 11.22 -7.23
N ASN A 78 -20.80 11.98 -6.17
CA ASN A 78 -20.12 13.26 -5.94
C ASN A 78 -18.84 13.13 -5.11
N LYS A 79 -18.44 11.90 -4.72
CA LYS A 79 -17.39 11.64 -3.74
C LYS A 79 -16.16 10.93 -4.32
N LEU A 80 -16.30 10.23 -5.44
CA LEU A 80 -15.26 9.39 -5.99
C LEU A 80 -14.99 9.72 -7.47
N ILE A 81 -13.73 9.87 -7.80
CA ILE A 81 -13.26 9.97 -9.19
C ILE A 81 -12.30 8.86 -9.53
N ILE A 82 -12.39 8.34 -10.74
CA ILE A 82 -11.42 7.42 -11.32
C ILE A 82 -10.70 8.18 -12.42
N LEU A 83 -9.37 8.22 -12.33
CA LEU A 83 -8.50 8.83 -13.35
C LEU A 83 -7.65 7.77 -14.02
N THR A 84 -7.59 7.82 -15.35
CA THR A 84 -6.59 7.12 -16.14
C THR A 84 -5.56 8.13 -16.62
N ILE A 85 -4.29 7.90 -16.27
CA ILE A 85 -3.20 8.86 -16.48
C ILE A 85 -2.14 8.20 -17.34
N LYS A 86 -1.72 8.86 -18.42
CA LYS A 86 -0.59 8.45 -19.26
C LYS A 86 0.71 8.81 -18.55
N VAL A 87 1.57 7.82 -18.32
CA VAL A 87 2.84 7.98 -17.59
C VAL A 87 4.02 7.52 -18.47
N PRO A 88 5.28 7.89 -18.15
CA PRO A 88 6.45 7.34 -18.80
C PRO A 88 6.54 5.81 -18.66
N TYR A 89 7.14 5.15 -19.65
CA TYR A 89 7.32 3.70 -19.69
C TYR A 89 7.96 3.15 -18.40
N ASP A 90 9.10 3.71 -17.98
CA ASP A 90 9.83 3.25 -16.79
C ASP A 90 8.97 3.33 -15.51
N LEU A 91 8.18 4.40 -15.39
CA LEU A 91 7.27 4.57 -14.25
C LEU A 91 6.15 3.53 -14.28
N SER A 92 5.56 3.28 -15.46
CA SER A 92 4.50 2.26 -15.58
C SER A 92 4.99 0.86 -15.18
N GLN A 93 6.19 0.47 -15.62
CA GLN A 93 6.79 -0.81 -15.27
C GLN A 93 7.10 -0.92 -13.76
N SER A 94 7.59 0.17 -13.16
CA SER A 94 7.97 0.21 -11.74
C SER A 94 6.77 0.11 -10.80
N LEU A 95 5.57 0.45 -11.25
CA LEU A 95 4.36 0.48 -10.43
C LEU A 95 3.57 -0.84 -10.41
N VAL A 96 3.98 -1.88 -11.15
CA VAL A 96 3.26 -3.17 -11.26
C VAL A 96 3.16 -3.92 -9.92
N CYS A 97 4.07 -3.67 -8.98
CA CYS A 97 4.09 -4.38 -7.70
C CYS A 97 2.85 -4.06 -6.83
N PRO A 98 2.25 -5.06 -6.15
CA PRO A 98 1.21 -4.81 -5.15
C PRO A 98 1.66 -3.81 -4.08
N GLY A 99 0.78 -2.87 -3.72
CA GLY A 99 1.10 -1.80 -2.78
C GLY A 99 1.79 -0.59 -3.40
N SER A 100 1.91 -0.53 -4.72
CA SER A 100 2.42 0.65 -5.42
C SER A 100 1.45 1.84 -5.26
N PHE A 101 2.03 3.02 -5.09
CA PHE A 101 1.30 4.28 -5.06
C PHE A 101 2.14 5.42 -5.66
N VAL A 102 1.51 6.52 -5.96
CA VAL A 102 2.12 7.75 -6.45
C VAL A 102 1.61 8.95 -5.64
N PHE A 103 2.37 10.03 -5.61
CA PHE A 103 1.80 11.31 -5.23
C PHE A 103 1.28 12.01 -6.46
N LEU A 104 0.02 12.46 -6.37
CA LEU A 104 -0.63 13.25 -7.41
C LEU A 104 -0.84 14.68 -6.94
N ARG A 105 -0.72 15.61 -7.87
CA ARG A 105 -0.93 17.04 -7.60
C ARG A 105 -1.41 17.77 -8.84
N ASN A 106 -2.31 18.72 -8.65
CA ASN A 106 -2.64 19.71 -9.68
C ASN A 106 -1.40 20.59 -9.92
N PRO A 107 -0.93 20.76 -11.18
CA PRO A 107 0.28 21.53 -11.50
C PRO A 107 0.24 22.99 -11.02
N SER A 108 -0.95 23.58 -10.86
CA SER A 108 -1.13 24.94 -10.34
C SER A 108 -0.93 25.07 -8.82
N CYS A 109 -0.76 23.96 -8.11
CA CYS A 109 -0.62 23.93 -6.65
C CYS A 109 0.83 23.69 -6.21
N GLU A 110 1.16 24.10 -4.99
CA GLU A 110 2.45 23.90 -4.35
C GLU A 110 2.69 22.45 -3.91
N GLU A 111 3.94 22.07 -3.64
CA GLU A 111 4.33 20.68 -3.31
C GLU A 111 3.60 20.08 -2.11
N TYR A 112 3.19 20.88 -1.13
CA TYR A 112 2.44 20.38 0.03
C TYR A 112 1.03 19.92 -0.31
N PHE A 113 0.55 20.16 -1.55
CA PHE A 113 -0.67 19.57 -2.09
C PHE A 113 -0.47 18.16 -2.64
N ASN A 114 0.73 17.60 -2.66
CA ASN A 114 0.96 16.21 -3.04
C ASN A 114 0.06 15.28 -2.22
N ALA A 115 -0.79 14.50 -2.91
CA ALA A 115 -1.71 13.51 -2.32
C ALA A 115 -1.21 12.10 -2.63
N PRO A 116 -0.95 11.25 -1.63
CA PRO A 116 -0.61 9.84 -1.87
C PRO A 116 -1.84 9.08 -2.35
N ILE A 117 -1.76 8.49 -3.52
CA ILE A 117 -2.85 7.77 -4.16
C ILE A 117 -2.36 6.40 -4.60
N SER A 118 -3.04 5.36 -4.11
CA SER A 118 -2.74 3.96 -4.46
C SER A 118 -3.06 3.68 -5.93
N ILE A 119 -2.24 2.85 -6.55
CA ILE A 119 -2.52 2.36 -7.88
C ILE A 119 -3.67 1.34 -7.81
N MET A 120 -4.68 1.55 -8.62
CA MET A 120 -5.79 0.61 -8.80
C MET A 120 -5.49 -0.36 -9.94
N ASP A 121 -5.00 0.14 -11.08
CA ASP A 121 -4.64 -0.69 -12.22
C ASP A 121 -3.52 -0.07 -13.05
N ILE A 122 -2.85 -0.91 -13.86
CA ILE A 122 -1.78 -0.51 -14.75
C ILE A 122 -1.93 -1.25 -16.07
N ASP A 123 -1.91 -0.49 -17.14
CA ASP A 123 -1.72 -1.01 -18.50
C ASP A 123 -0.30 -0.67 -18.96
N THR A 124 0.58 -1.65 -18.89
CA THR A 124 1.98 -1.51 -19.30
C THR A 124 2.18 -1.42 -20.80
N LEU A 125 1.21 -1.89 -21.61
CA LEU A 125 1.26 -1.78 -23.07
C LEU A 125 0.96 -0.35 -23.51
N ASN A 126 -0.04 0.26 -22.87
CA ASN A 126 -0.43 1.63 -23.16
C ASN A 126 0.27 2.64 -22.22
N ASN A 127 1.11 2.21 -21.28
CA ASN A 127 1.75 3.04 -20.27
C ASN A 127 0.76 3.97 -19.54
N THR A 128 -0.32 3.41 -19.06
CA THR A 128 -1.32 4.13 -18.27
C THR A 128 -1.47 3.53 -16.88
N ILE A 129 -1.71 4.40 -15.92
CA ILE A 129 -2.11 4.02 -14.57
C ILE A 129 -3.55 4.45 -14.33
N THR A 130 -4.31 3.62 -13.65
CA THR A 130 -5.66 3.95 -13.19
C THR A 130 -5.65 4.07 -11.67
N VAL A 131 -6.27 5.13 -11.18
CA VAL A 131 -6.37 5.44 -9.74
C VAL A 131 -7.80 5.82 -9.39
N ALA A 132 -8.25 5.45 -8.19
CA ALA A 132 -9.50 5.91 -7.62
C ALA A 132 -9.21 6.87 -6.47
N ILE A 133 -9.89 8.01 -6.43
CA ILE A 133 -9.62 9.10 -5.50
C ILE A 133 -10.92 9.55 -4.84
N GLU A 134 -10.97 9.44 -3.52
CA GLU A 134 -12.05 10.03 -2.72
C GLU A 134 -11.85 11.54 -2.56
N VAL A 135 -12.86 12.32 -2.99
CA VAL A 135 -12.79 13.78 -3.02
C VAL A 135 -13.31 14.36 -1.71
N VAL A 136 -12.52 14.29 -0.64
CA VAL A 136 -12.93 14.70 0.71
C VAL A 136 -12.18 15.93 1.25
N ALA A 137 -10.91 16.09 0.91
CA ALA A 137 -10.03 17.11 1.49
C ALA A 137 -9.44 18.05 0.43
N SER A 138 -8.80 19.13 0.86
CA SER A 138 -8.26 20.18 -0.03
C SER A 138 -7.40 19.63 -1.17
N LYS A 139 -6.53 18.66 -0.90
CA LYS A 139 -5.64 18.07 -1.91
C LYS A 139 -6.43 17.37 -3.02
N THR A 140 -7.37 16.50 -2.65
CA THR A 140 -8.16 15.73 -3.61
C THR A 140 -9.21 16.59 -4.33
N LYS A 141 -9.72 17.65 -3.69
CA LYS A 141 -10.56 18.66 -4.36
C LYS A 141 -9.80 19.40 -5.47
N LYS A 142 -8.51 19.75 -5.23
CA LYS A 142 -7.67 20.36 -6.27
C LYS A 142 -7.33 19.42 -7.42
N ILE A 143 -7.26 18.13 -7.18
CA ILE A 143 -7.13 17.12 -8.25
C ILE A 143 -8.45 16.99 -9.03
N ASP A 144 -9.61 17.05 -8.36
CA ASP A 144 -10.92 16.97 -9.01
C ASP A 144 -11.23 18.17 -9.93
N GLU A 145 -10.56 19.32 -9.75
CA GLU A 145 -10.66 20.46 -10.69
C GLU A 145 -10.11 20.13 -12.09
N LEU A 146 -9.20 19.13 -12.18
CA LEU A 146 -8.62 18.72 -13.45
C LEU A 146 -9.60 17.85 -14.27
N ASN A 147 -9.56 18.06 -15.59
CA ASN A 147 -10.40 17.33 -16.54
C ASN A 147 -9.56 16.46 -17.50
N LYS A 148 -10.24 15.63 -18.28
CA LYS A 148 -9.63 14.88 -19.37
C LYS A 148 -8.83 15.80 -20.29
N ASN A 149 -7.68 15.32 -20.76
CA ASN A 149 -6.69 16.04 -21.59
C ASN A 149 -5.96 17.18 -20.88
N GLN A 150 -6.11 17.33 -19.57
CA GLN A 150 -5.29 18.24 -18.78
C GLN A 150 -4.12 17.52 -18.12
N ASP A 151 -3.12 18.30 -17.76
CA ASP A 151 -1.91 17.78 -17.13
C ASP A 151 -2.08 17.63 -15.62
N ILE A 152 -1.42 16.60 -15.09
CA ILE A 152 -1.31 16.29 -13.66
C ILE A 152 0.14 15.97 -13.31
N LEU A 153 0.62 16.44 -12.18
CA LEU A 153 1.94 16.06 -11.68
C LEU A 153 1.86 14.73 -10.95
N VAL A 154 2.71 13.80 -11.37
CA VAL A 154 2.87 12.45 -10.78
C VAL A 154 4.28 12.34 -10.22
N LYS A 155 4.42 12.01 -8.93
CA LYS A 155 5.71 11.71 -8.29
C LYS A 155 5.74 10.25 -7.87
N GLY A 156 6.75 9.51 -8.28
CA GLY A 156 6.88 8.08 -7.99
C GLY A 156 8.09 7.44 -8.65
N PRO A 157 8.19 6.10 -8.59
CA PRO A 157 7.28 5.15 -7.95
C PRO A 157 7.45 5.07 -6.42
N TYR A 158 6.41 4.68 -5.70
CA TYR A 158 6.46 4.30 -4.29
C TYR A 158 5.80 2.93 -4.12
N TRP A 159 6.32 2.08 -3.21
CA TRP A 159 5.87 0.67 -3.13
C TRP A 159 5.32 0.27 -1.75
N ASN A 160 5.34 1.17 -0.77
CA ASN A 160 4.94 0.86 0.62
C ASN A 160 3.49 1.21 0.95
N GLY A 161 2.59 1.11 -0.02
CA GLY A 161 1.14 1.30 0.19
C GLY A 161 0.45 0.10 0.83
N VAL A 162 1.14 -1.02 0.99
CA VAL A 162 0.67 -2.24 1.66
C VAL A 162 1.75 -2.75 2.62
N LEU A 163 1.33 -3.25 3.76
CA LEU A 163 2.17 -3.92 4.75
C LEU A 163 1.94 -5.44 4.64
N GLY A 164 2.98 -6.21 4.98
CA GLY A 164 2.94 -7.66 4.79
C GLY A 164 3.03 -8.10 3.32
N VAL A 165 3.70 -7.33 2.46
CA VAL A 165 3.90 -7.65 1.03
C VAL A 165 4.53 -9.04 0.85
N ARG A 166 5.42 -9.46 1.76
CA ARG A 166 6.03 -10.79 1.74
C ARG A 166 4.98 -11.91 1.78
N HIS A 167 3.92 -11.75 2.57
CA HIS A 167 2.85 -12.74 2.65
C HIS A 167 2.07 -12.82 1.34
N ILE A 168 1.82 -11.70 0.65
CA ILE A 168 1.19 -11.68 -0.67
C ILE A 168 2.05 -12.42 -1.71
N LEU A 169 3.36 -12.17 -1.71
CA LEU A 169 4.28 -12.78 -2.67
C LEU A 169 4.43 -14.29 -2.45
N ASN A 170 4.34 -14.75 -1.20
CA ASN A 170 4.49 -16.14 -0.80
C ASN A 170 3.18 -16.95 -0.89
N ALA A 171 2.02 -16.31 -0.89
CA ALA A 171 0.73 -16.98 -1.04
C ALA A 171 0.60 -17.58 -2.43
N LYS A 172 0.60 -18.92 -2.52
CA LYS A 172 0.54 -19.68 -3.78
C LYS A 172 -0.30 -20.94 -3.58
N LYS A 173 -1.12 -21.26 -4.60
CA LYS A 173 -1.88 -22.52 -4.71
C LYS A 173 -2.69 -22.86 -3.45
N GLY A 174 -3.27 -21.87 -2.79
CA GLY A 174 -4.07 -22.03 -1.58
C GLY A 174 -5.34 -21.19 -1.62
N ASN A 175 -5.98 -21.03 -0.46
CA ASN A 175 -7.17 -20.21 -0.33
C ASN A 175 -6.79 -18.87 0.31
N SER A 176 -7.12 -17.78 -0.35
CA SER A 176 -6.84 -16.42 0.13
C SER A 176 -8.14 -15.64 0.30
N ILE A 177 -8.23 -14.88 1.38
CA ILE A 177 -9.36 -14.00 1.67
C ILE A 177 -8.92 -12.55 1.45
N ILE A 178 -9.68 -11.79 0.69
CA ILE A 178 -9.56 -10.33 0.58
C ILE A 178 -10.81 -9.72 1.23
N ILE A 179 -10.62 -8.82 2.19
CA ILE A 179 -11.70 -8.05 2.81
C ILE A 179 -11.48 -6.60 2.42
N ALA A 180 -12.39 -6.02 1.66
CA ALA A 180 -12.22 -4.67 1.13
C ALA A 180 -13.47 -3.82 1.35
N ARG A 181 -13.27 -2.60 1.90
CA ARG A 181 -14.35 -1.65 2.22
C ARG A 181 -14.07 -0.27 1.64
N ALA A 182 -15.10 0.35 1.07
CA ALA A 182 -15.08 1.72 0.56
C ALA A 182 -13.94 1.94 -0.45
N ILE A 183 -13.12 2.99 -0.30
CA ILE A 183 -11.98 3.27 -1.16
C ILE A 183 -10.91 2.17 -1.14
N GLY A 184 -10.90 1.31 -0.12
CA GLY A 184 -10.06 0.12 -0.06
C GLY A 184 -10.29 -0.87 -1.20
N LEU A 185 -11.41 -0.78 -1.91
CA LEU A 185 -11.66 -1.57 -3.11
C LEU A 185 -10.67 -1.28 -4.24
N ALA A 186 -10.10 -0.07 -4.31
CA ALA A 186 -9.13 0.28 -5.34
C ALA A 186 -7.76 -0.41 -5.15
N PRO A 187 -7.04 -0.24 -4.01
CA PRO A 187 -5.73 -0.84 -3.81
C PRO A 187 -5.75 -2.37 -3.69
N MET A 188 -6.92 -3.00 -3.49
CA MET A 188 -7.01 -4.47 -3.47
C MET A 188 -6.85 -5.10 -4.85
N ILE A 189 -7.09 -4.36 -5.95
CA ILE A 189 -7.03 -4.90 -7.32
C ILE A 189 -5.65 -5.49 -7.66
N PRO A 190 -4.52 -4.77 -7.50
CA PRO A 190 -3.20 -5.34 -7.76
C PRO A 190 -2.88 -6.58 -6.90
N ILE A 191 -3.43 -6.64 -5.68
CA ILE A 191 -3.25 -7.77 -4.78
C ILE A 191 -4.06 -8.97 -5.29
N MET A 192 -5.33 -8.76 -5.62
CA MET A 192 -6.20 -9.76 -6.22
C MET A 192 -5.57 -10.35 -7.50
N LYS A 193 -5.09 -9.50 -8.41
CA LYS A 193 -4.36 -9.92 -9.62
C LYS A 193 -3.17 -10.79 -9.28
N LYS A 194 -2.36 -10.39 -8.30
CA LYS A 194 -1.17 -11.15 -7.89
C LYS A 194 -1.53 -12.50 -7.29
N LEU A 195 -2.57 -12.58 -6.45
CA LEU A 195 -3.02 -13.82 -5.84
C LEU A 195 -3.59 -14.78 -6.89
N CYS A 196 -4.41 -14.29 -7.82
CA CYS A 196 -4.91 -15.09 -8.94
C CYS A 196 -3.78 -15.60 -9.84
N ALA A 197 -2.80 -14.75 -10.17
CA ALA A 197 -1.61 -15.14 -10.94
C ALA A 197 -0.74 -16.19 -10.23
N ASN A 198 -0.78 -16.22 -8.90
CA ASN A 198 -0.14 -17.24 -8.06
C ASN A 198 -1.01 -18.50 -7.86
N GLU A 199 -2.08 -18.68 -8.65
CA GLU A 199 -3.00 -19.82 -8.64
C GLU A 199 -3.74 -20.02 -7.29
N ASN A 200 -4.02 -18.92 -6.56
CA ASN A 200 -4.84 -19.00 -5.35
C ASN A 200 -6.34 -18.96 -5.68
N ASN A 201 -7.13 -19.69 -4.90
CA ASN A 201 -8.58 -19.54 -4.85
C ASN A 201 -8.90 -18.28 -4.02
N VAL A 202 -9.25 -17.20 -4.68
CA VAL A 202 -9.48 -15.92 -4.01
C VAL A 202 -10.97 -15.75 -3.71
N THR A 203 -11.29 -15.48 -2.44
CA THR A 203 -12.63 -15.03 -2.03
C THR A 203 -12.55 -13.56 -1.60
N LEU A 204 -13.34 -12.71 -2.25
CA LEU A 204 -13.47 -11.30 -1.93
C LEU A 204 -14.71 -11.07 -1.07
N ILE A 205 -14.52 -10.59 0.15
CA ILE A 205 -15.59 -10.03 0.99
C ILE A 205 -15.65 -8.54 0.68
N LEU A 206 -16.73 -8.13 0.01
CA LEU A 206 -16.91 -6.81 -0.57
C LEU A 206 -17.91 -5.98 0.21
N ASP A 207 -17.48 -4.81 0.67
CA ASP A 207 -18.32 -3.81 1.32
C ASP A 207 -18.19 -2.47 0.58
N LYS A 208 -19.22 -2.12 -0.20
CA LYS A 208 -19.24 -0.84 -0.94
C LYS A 208 -19.38 0.38 -0.03
N ALA A 209 -19.73 0.17 1.23
CA ALA A 209 -20.06 1.24 2.16
C ALA A 209 -21.13 2.19 1.58
N GLU A 210 -20.77 3.44 1.33
CA GLU A 210 -21.68 4.47 0.82
C GLU A 210 -21.70 4.58 -0.73
N TYR A 211 -20.91 3.76 -1.46
CA TYR A 211 -20.88 3.87 -2.92
C TYR A 211 -22.08 3.17 -3.57
N ASN A 212 -22.74 3.87 -4.49
CA ASN A 212 -23.88 3.34 -5.22
C ASN A 212 -23.46 2.33 -6.29
N GLU A 213 -22.28 2.51 -6.90
CA GLU A 213 -21.75 1.64 -7.92
C GLU A 213 -20.60 0.75 -7.39
N ASN A 214 -20.52 -0.47 -7.91
CA ASN A 214 -19.35 -1.33 -7.75
C ASN A 214 -18.33 -1.00 -8.84
N PHE A 215 -17.43 -0.07 -8.59
CA PHE A 215 -16.44 0.39 -9.56
C PHE A 215 -15.32 -0.62 -9.85
N VAL A 216 -15.31 -1.77 -9.17
CA VAL A 216 -14.34 -2.86 -9.38
C VAL A 216 -14.95 -4.10 -10.03
N GLU A 217 -16.23 -4.03 -10.44
CA GLU A 217 -16.98 -5.17 -10.97
C GLU A 217 -16.33 -5.83 -12.18
N ASP A 218 -15.81 -5.04 -13.11
CA ASP A 218 -15.16 -5.54 -14.33
C ASP A 218 -13.91 -6.37 -14.01
N TYR A 219 -13.13 -5.94 -12.99
CA TYR A 219 -11.97 -6.70 -12.51
C TYR A 219 -12.38 -8.01 -11.86
N ILE A 220 -13.43 -8.00 -11.05
CA ILE A 220 -13.95 -9.19 -10.39
C ILE A 220 -14.37 -10.24 -11.43
N LYS A 221 -15.11 -9.82 -12.46
CA LYS A 221 -15.53 -10.70 -13.55
C LYS A 221 -14.36 -11.25 -14.36
N LEU A 222 -13.38 -10.37 -14.67
CA LEU A 222 -12.20 -10.74 -15.45
C LEU A 222 -11.36 -11.85 -14.79
N TYR A 223 -11.22 -11.80 -13.45
CA TYR A 223 -10.42 -12.77 -12.69
C TYR A 223 -11.24 -13.92 -12.09
N ASN A 224 -12.56 -13.96 -12.35
CA ASN A 224 -13.47 -15.00 -11.86
C ASN A 224 -13.35 -15.24 -10.34
N VAL A 225 -13.29 -14.17 -9.59
CA VAL A 225 -13.14 -14.20 -8.13
C VAL A 225 -14.48 -14.46 -7.45
N LYS A 226 -14.52 -15.36 -6.45
CA LYS A 226 -15.70 -15.56 -5.62
C LYS A 226 -15.96 -14.32 -4.79
N VAL A 227 -17.18 -13.75 -4.87
CA VAL A 227 -17.56 -12.55 -4.11
C VAL A 227 -18.62 -12.88 -3.08
N ILE A 228 -18.46 -12.32 -1.88
CA ILE A 228 -19.45 -12.30 -0.82
C ILE A 228 -19.68 -10.82 -0.46
N GLU A 229 -20.83 -10.28 -0.82
CA GLU A 229 -21.20 -8.92 -0.43
C GLU A 229 -21.78 -8.92 0.99
N CYS A 230 -21.22 -8.13 1.89
CA CYS A 230 -21.76 -7.90 3.21
C CYS A 230 -21.29 -6.55 3.78
N SER A 231 -22.06 -5.96 4.68
CA SER A 231 -21.55 -4.88 5.52
C SER A 231 -20.52 -5.44 6.49
N THR A 232 -19.31 -4.91 6.48
CA THR A 232 -18.20 -5.45 7.27
C THR A 232 -18.10 -4.79 8.65
N PHE A 233 -18.57 -3.54 8.79
CA PHE A 233 -18.30 -2.73 9.97
C PHE A 233 -19.49 -1.81 10.28
N ASP A 234 -19.91 -1.81 11.55
CA ASP A 234 -20.97 -0.96 12.07
C ASP A 234 -20.65 -0.50 13.49
N CYS A 235 -20.92 0.78 13.78
CA CYS A 235 -20.75 1.39 15.11
C CYS A 235 -19.42 1.10 15.80
N GLY A 236 -18.31 0.98 15.03
CA GLY A 236 -16.98 0.72 15.60
C GLY A 236 -16.62 -0.76 15.78
N GLU A 237 -17.49 -1.69 15.40
CA GLU A 237 -17.31 -3.13 15.56
C GLU A 237 -17.55 -3.90 14.25
N LEU A 238 -16.99 -5.13 14.17
CA LEU A 238 -17.28 -6.05 13.08
C LEU A 238 -18.74 -6.52 13.15
N THR A 239 -19.42 -6.54 12.02
CA THR A 239 -20.79 -7.07 11.95
C THR A 239 -20.81 -8.56 12.27
N ASN A 240 -21.94 -9.04 12.77
CA ASN A 240 -22.12 -10.47 13.06
C ASN A 240 -22.08 -11.32 11.79
N ASP A 241 -22.51 -10.77 10.66
CA ASP A 241 -22.48 -11.47 9.38
C ASP A 241 -21.05 -11.67 8.90
N LEU A 242 -20.19 -10.63 8.99
CA LEU A 242 -18.77 -10.78 8.70
C LEU A 242 -18.11 -11.83 9.60
N LYS A 243 -18.37 -11.77 10.90
CA LYS A 243 -17.82 -12.75 11.87
C LYS A 243 -18.19 -14.19 11.52
N LYS A 244 -19.46 -14.44 11.17
CA LYS A 244 -19.91 -15.77 10.71
C LYS A 244 -19.25 -16.21 9.42
N ILE A 245 -19.13 -15.31 8.42
CA ILE A 245 -18.47 -15.61 7.16
C ILE A 245 -17.02 -15.99 7.39
N LEU A 246 -16.27 -15.19 8.16
CA LEU A 246 -14.87 -15.45 8.47
C LEU A 246 -14.69 -16.78 9.23
N GLN A 247 -15.51 -17.03 10.26
CA GLN A 247 -15.43 -18.27 11.05
C GLN A 247 -15.70 -19.49 10.18
N ASN A 248 -16.69 -19.44 9.30
CA ASN A 248 -16.99 -20.55 8.38
C ASN A 248 -15.81 -20.80 7.43
N MET A 249 -15.23 -19.73 6.86
CA MET A 249 -14.13 -19.85 5.90
C MET A 249 -12.86 -20.43 6.55
N VAL A 250 -12.48 -19.98 7.75
CA VAL A 250 -11.30 -20.50 8.43
C VAL A 250 -11.47 -21.92 8.96
N ASN A 251 -12.71 -22.33 9.21
CA ASN A 251 -13.01 -23.72 9.61
C ASN A 251 -13.07 -24.69 8.42
N GLU A 252 -13.48 -24.21 7.25
CA GLU A 252 -13.69 -25.02 6.05
C GLU A 252 -12.42 -25.14 5.18
N TYR A 253 -11.60 -24.09 5.16
CA TYR A 253 -10.45 -23.98 4.27
C TYR A 253 -9.16 -23.70 5.04
N ASP A 254 -8.05 -24.26 4.56
CA ASP A 254 -6.70 -23.82 4.95
C ASP A 254 -6.38 -22.48 4.26
N ILE A 255 -6.42 -21.40 5.04
CA ILE A 255 -6.24 -20.04 4.55
C ILE A 255 -4.77 -19.65 4.60
N ASN A 256 -4.18 -19.40 3.43
CA ASN A 256 -2.77 -19.04 3.31
C ASN A 256 -2.51 -17.54 3.42
N LEU A 257 -3.54 -16.69 3.21
CA LEU A 257 -3.44 -15.23 3.33
C LEU A 257 -4.80 -14.59 3.63
N ILE A 258 -4.79 -13.61 4.53
CA ILE A 258 -5.91 -12.68 4.75
C ILE A 258 -5.42 -11.27 4.44
N HIS A 259 -5.97 -10.66 3.38
CA HIS A 259 -5.69 -9.26 3.02
C HIS A 259 -6.83 -8.35 3.46
N CYS A 260 -6.50 -7.31 4.22
CA CYS A 260 -7.46 -6.32 4.71
C CYS A 260 -7.24 -4.96 4.05
N SER A 261 -8.23 -4.47 3.31
CA SER A 261 -8.19 -3.20 2.57
C SER A 261 -9.31 -2.27 3.03
N GLY A 262 -8.97 -1.30 3.88
CA GLY A 262 -9.92 -0.37 4.49
C GLY A 262 -9.29 0.45 5.62
N ALA A 263 -10.11 1.00 6.48
CA ALA A 263 -9.65 1.80 7.62
C ALA A 263 -8.86 0.96 8.65
N ASP A 264 -7.90 1.58 9.34
CA ASP A 264 -7.05 0.92 10.37
C ASP A 264 -7.87 0.18 11.43
N ILE A 265 -9.00 0.75 11.85
CA ILE A 265 -9.87 0.13 12.87
C ILE A 265 -10.49 -1.19 12.38
N LEU A 266 -10.92 -1.24 11.11
CA LEU A 266 -11.44 -2.47 10.51
C LEU A 266 -10.34 -3.54 10.45
N ILE A 267 -9.14 -3.18 9.99
CA ILE A 267 -7.98 -4.07 9.88
C ILE A 267 -7.63 -4.64 11.26
N TYR A 268 -7.52 -3.77 12.26
CA TYR A 268 -7.23 -4.16 13.64
C TYR A 268 -8.27 -5.14 14.20
N LYS A 269 -9.55 -4.81 14.06
CA LYS A 269 -10.66 -5.65 14.55
C LYS A 269 -10.73 -7.02 13.88
N ILE A 270 -10.38 -7.12 12.60
CA ILE A 270 -10.30 -8.42 11.90
C ILE A 270 -9.17 -9.27 12.50
N MET A 271 -7.98 -8.69 12.71
CA MET A 271 -6.85 -9.40 13.30
C MET A 271 -7.12 -9.77 14.77
N GLU A 272 -7.73 -8.87 15.55
CA GLU A 272 -8.16 -9.17 16.94
C GLU A 272 -9.16 -10.33 16.99
N TYR A 273 -10.08 -10.42 16.04
CA TYR A 273 -11.09 -11.47 15.99
C TYR A 273 -10.55 -12.83 15.56
N LEU A 274 -9.66 -12.86 14.57
CA LEU A 274 -9.13 -14.11 13.99
C LEU A 274 -7.87 -14.63 14.70
N GLY A 275 -7.14 -13.74 15.41
CA GLY A 275 -5.90 -14.08 16.12
C GLY A 275 -4.66 -14.09 15.24
N ASP A 276 -3.56 -14.59 15.81
CA ASP A 276 -2.21 -14.46 15.24
C ASP A 276 -1.77 -15.62 14.34
N ASP A 277 -2.58 -16.66 14.18
CA ASP A 277 -2.20 -17.89 13.46
C ASP A 277 -2.20 -17.72 11.93
N PHE A 278 -2.73 -16.61 11.41
CA PHE A 278 -2.84 -16.35 9.98
C PHE A 278 -1.75 -15.42 9.46
N ASN A 279 -1.41 -15.56 8.17
CA ASN A 279 -0.61 -14.57 7.47
C ASN A 279 -1.49 -13.39 7.06
N TYR A 280 -1.14 -12.19 7.52
CA TYR A 280 -1.87 -10.98 7.18
C TYR A 280 -1.12 -10.08 6.21
N SER A 281 -1.87 -9.37 5.40
CA SER A 281 -1.42 -8.17 4.70
C SER A 281 -2.52 -7.11 4.79
N CYS A 282 -2.16 -5.84 4.74
CA CYS A 282 -3.16 -4.76 4.83
C CYS A 282 -2.71 -3.48 4.14
N CYS A 283 -3.65 -2.59 3.85
CA CYS A 283 -3.33 -1.24 3.41
C CYS A 283 -2.48 -0.51 4.45
N ASN A 284 -1.49 0.23 3.98
CA ASN A 284 -0.67 1.11 4.82
C ASN A 284 -1.33 2.50 4.87
N ASN A 285 -2.19 2.71 5.86
CA ASN A 285 -2.92 3.96 6.07
C ASN A 285 -2.10 5.03 6.82
N ALA A 286 -0.77 4.89 6.88
CA ALA A 286 0.07 5.91 7.48
C ALA A 286 -0.05 7.24 6.72
N LYS A 287 0.03 8.35 7.44
CA LYS A 287 0.00 9.70 6.86
C LYS A 287 1.25 9.92 5.97
N MET A 288 1.16 9.58 4.71
CA MET A 288 2.25 9.79 3.74
C MET A 288 2.30 11.26 3.33
N CYS A 289 3.46 11.90 3.56
CA CYS A 289 3.70 13.29 3.16
C CYS A 289 4.84 13.39 2.13
N CYS A 290 6.03 12.87 2.44
CA CYS A 290 7.17 12.88 1.51
C CYS A 290 7.43 11.54 0.81
N GLY A 291 7.10 10.41 1.44
CA GLY A 291 7.43 9.06 0.96
C GLY A 291 8.93 8.70 1.05
N GLU A 292 9.78 9.64 1.48
CA GLU A 292 11.25 9.51 1.46
C GLU A 292 11.88 9.30 2.85
N GLY A 293 11.06 9.10 3.90
CA GLY A 293 11.56 8.91 5.27
C GLY A 293 11.91 10.17 6.02
N VAL A 294 11.92 11.35 5.38
CA VAL A 294 12.47 12.61 5.93
C VAL A 294 11.51 13.32 6.88
N CYS A 295 10.24 13.51 6.47
CA CYS A 295 9.33 14.42 7.17
C CYS A 295 8.76 13.89 8.50
N GLY A 296 8.86 12.60 8.78
CA GLY A 296 8.35 11.99 10.00
C GLY A 296 6.83 11.81 10.10
N ALA A 297 6.03 12.28 9.14
CA ALA A 297 4.57 12.21 9.20
C ALA A 297 4.02 10.77 9.32
N CYS A 298 4.71 9.79 8.72
CA CYS A 298 4.37 8.37 8.75
C CYS A 298 5.02 7.60 9.90
N THR A 299 5.49 8.29 10.95
CA THR A 299 6.16 7.66 12.09
C THR A 299 5.21 6.75 12.87
N ALA A 300 5.64 5.52 13.12
CA ALA A 300 5.00 4.61 14.06
C ALA A 300 5.96 4.26 15.21
N ARG A 301 5.38 4.05 16.39
CA ARG A 301 6.11 3.58 17.57
C ARG A 301 5.82 2.10 17.75
N PHE A 302 6.87 1.33 17.93
CA PHE A 302 6.86 -0.09 18.22
C PHE A 302 7.22 -0.34 19.69
N LYS A 303 7.03 -1.58 20.14
CA LYS A 303 7.46 -2.05 21.46
C LYS A 303 8.94 -1.73 21.70
N GLY A 304 9.30 -1.39 22.95
CA GLY A 304 10.68 -1.01 23.30
C GLY A 304 11.08 0.41 22.86
N HIS A 305 10.10 1.31 22.64
CA HIS A 305 10.31 2.69 22.19
C HIS A 305 10.98 2.85 20.81
N ILE A 306 10.98 1.80 20.01
CA ILE A 306 11.51 1.86 18.64
C ILE A 306 10.57 2.70 17.77
N VAL A 307 11.14 3.65 17.04
CA VAL A 307 10.41 4.55 16.14
C VAL A 307 10.87 4.29 14.71
N LYS A 308 9.94 4.01 13.81
CA LYS A 308 10.23 3.72 12.39
C LYS A 308 9.32 4.52 11.46
N ARG A 309 9.76 4.69 10.21
CA ARG A 309 9.04 5.40 9.13
C ARG A 309 8.26 4.40 8.28
N LEU A 310 6.92 4.40 8.40
CA LEU A 310 6.07 3.46 7.65
C LEU A 310 6.08 3.67 6.13
N CYS A 311 6.60 4.79 5.62
CA CYS A 311 6.80 4.95 4.17
C CYS A 311 7.96 4.11 3.62
N LYS A 312 8.82 3.56 4.49
CA LYS A 312 9.99 2.74 4.12
C LYS A 312 9.94 1.33 4.70
N LEU A 313 9.33 1.19 5.88
CA LEU A 313 9.31 -0.05 6.64
C LEU A 313 8.31 -1.05 6.05
N GLN A 314 8.77 -2.28 5.79
CA GLN A 314 7.93 -3.46 5.63
C GLN A 314 7.98 -4.31 6.89
N VAL A 315 6.83 -4.71 7.38
CA VAL A 315 6.67 -5.47 8.62
C VAL A 315 5.35 -6.25 8.53
N ASP A 316 5.23 -7.32 9.34
CA ASP A 316 3.96 -8.00 9.52
C ASP A 316 2.95 -7.04 10.16
N PRO A 317 1.73 -6.91 9.61
CA PRO A 317 0.68 -6.05 10.15
C PRO A 317 0.38 -6.24 11.64
N LYS A 318 0.57 -7.43 12.17
CA LYS A 318 0.35 -7.76 13.59
C LYS A 318 1.10 -6.82 14.55
N TYR A 319 2.30 -6.37 14.16
CA TYR A 319 3.14 -5.52 15.01
C TYR A 319 2.87 -4.03 14.92
N ILE A 320 2.01 -3.59 13.99
CA ILE A 320 1.79 -2.16 13.71
C ILE A 320 0.79 -1.52 14.65
N PHE A 321 -0.21 -2.29 15.07
CA PHE A 321 -1.34 -1.74 15.84
C PHE A 321 -1.09 -1.69 17.33
N GLU A 322 -0.01 -2.35 17.83
CA GLU A 322 0.36 -2.32 19.24
C GLU A 322 0.70 -0.89 19.70
N GLY A 323 -0.12 -0.33 20.57
CA GLY A 323 0.05 1.03 21.10
C GLY A 323 -0.35 2.17 20.15
N ARG A 324 -0.97 1.88 19.01
CA ARG A 324 -1.48 2.89 18.07
C ARG A 324 -2.88 3.35 18.49
N ARG A 325 -3.13 4.66 18.47
CA ARG A 325 -4.50 5.16 18.56
C ARG A 325 -5.17 4.93 17.22
N LEU A 326 -6.17 4.08 17.21
CA LEU A 326 -7.05 3.86 16.07
C LEU A 326 -8.15 4.93 16.14
N ILE A 327 -8.14 5.87 15.22
CA ILE A 327 -9.11 6.97 15.13
C ILE A 327 -10.05 6.67 13.97
#